data_97944d9bb1d99005b9478a3cc9900ed4
#
_entry.id   97944d9bb1d99005b9478a3cc9900ed4
#
_cell.length_a   1.000
_cell.length_b   1.000
_cell.length_c   1.000
_cell.angle_alpha   90.00
_cell.angle_beta   90.00
_cell.angle_gamma   90.00
#
_symmetry.space_group_name_H-M   'P 1'
#
loop_
_entity.id
_entity.type
_entity.pdbx_description
1 polymer ?
#
loop_
_entity_poly.entity_id
_entity_poly.type
_entity_poly.pdbx_seq_one_letter_code
_entity_poly.pdbx_strand_id
1 'polypeptide(L)'
;MADSQGGRINENSAATEKKDEAYLEDEINLIDYFVVLWKRKTFIFLVTVLPTLIVGITLFLGPRDYKITYTYNVNDWNLTEKNCNILINRFYSEENLDKIINKLQEGGLNKYAELIKKTGNNQNALMKVLKIEPVPAYIDLSKTTTDPEKITQAQKLTAQLIEVSIVGKDKNEFSKMALVIKDNFEKEAPIYTLEEQLAANTRLYRTRMGDIESDRFNLGLELKANKDMLEKLKKIKPASPDNAGGNTVLQFNVGIQVEYLPVSYQIQAVESRIVELEKQIGTNEQNYNYYGNLLDLKEKMLAVLKDKTSSCRTLKQFRSIVVDMARKCDKQELKDYLNFYIKTIENRISDTVPTTETPQICPIAKGTVRKSGVVFAIAFMVSVFAAILQEGLGKNRTRIS
;
A
#
# COMPACT_ATOMS: atom_id res chain seq x y z
N MET A 1 -60.31 -2.92 -49.30
CA MET A 1 -60.43 -3.87 -50.39
C MET A 1 -60.30 -5.21 -49.75
N ALA A 2 -61.39 -5.79 -49.46
CA ALA A 2 -62.11 -6.82 -50.25
C ALA A 2 -61.40 -8.16 -50.01
N ASP A 3 -61.97 -8.99 -49.44
CA ASP A 3 -63.13 -9.90 -49.55
C ASP A 3 -62.63 -11.31 -49.46
N SER A 4 -63.15 -12.19 -48.83
CA SER A 4 -64.41 -12.80 -48.60
C SER A 4 -64.26 -14.31 -48.60
N GLN A 5 -65.05 -14.92 -47.74
CA GLN A 5 -65.79 -16.16 -47.93
C GLN A 5 -64.99 -17.47 -48.07
N GLY A 6 -65.29 -18.55 -47.45
CA GLY A 6 -66.61 -19.06 -46.97
C GLY A 6 -66.56 -20.54 -47.23
N GLY A 7 -67.23 -21.34 -46.43
CA GLY A 7 -67.54 -22.75 -46.84
C GLY A 7 -67.47 -23.72 -45.66
N ARG A 8 -68.56 -23.85 -44.99
CA ARG A 8 -69.35 -24.95 -44.48
C ARG A 8 -69.08 -26.31 -45.11
N ILE A 9 -69.09 -27.38 -44.36
CA ILE A 9 -70.14 -28.37 -44.25
C ILE A 9 -69.64 -29.70 -43.68
N ASN A 10 -70.21 -30.08 -42.56
CA ASN A 10 -70.79 -31.39 -42.19
C ASN A 10 -69.88 -32.62 -41.97
N GLU A 11 -70.02 -33.05 -40.75
CA GLU A 11 -70.78 -34.25 -40.28
C GLU A 11 -70.04 -35.58 -40.41
N ASN A 12 -69.83 -36.15 -39.35
CA ASN A 12 -70.30 -37.39 -38.76
C ASN A 12 -69.25 -38.19 -38.01
N SER A 13 -69.50 -38.32 -36.74
CA SER A 13 -69.67 -39.58 -36.05
C SER A 13 -68.58 -40.65 -36.14
N ALA A 14 -67.80 -40.75 -35.05
CA ALA A 14 -67.53 -42.05 -34.43
C ALA A 14 -67.01 -41.85 -33.01
N ALA A 15 -67.71 -42.27 -32.07
CA ALA A 15 -67.40 -42.43 -30.68
C ALA A 15 -66.19 -43.33 -30.57
N THR A 16 -65.08 -42.79 -29.95
CA THR A 16 -64.10 -43.63 -29.33
C THR A 16 -63.87 -43.02 -27.97
N GLU A 17 -64.37 -43.69 -26.96
CA GLU A 17 -64.03 -43.49 -25.56
C GLU A 17 -62.52 -43.56 -25.40
N LYS A 18 -61.90 -42.42 -25.37
CA LYS A 18 -60.55 -42.29 -24.72
C LYS A 18 -60.80 -42.06 -23.24
N LYS A 19 -60.50 -43.09 -22.43
CA LYS A 19 -60.24 -42.94 -21.02
C LYS A 19 -59.33 -41.78 -20.86
N ASP A 20 -59.79 -40.66 -20.34
CA ASP A 20 -59.01 -39.65 -19.70
C ASP A 20 -58.36 -40.31 -18.51
N GLU A 21 -57.12 -40.75 -18.67
CA GLU A 21 -56.19 -40.90 -17.54
C GLU A 21 -56.01 -39.50 -16.99
N ALA A 22 -56.87 -39.16 -16.04
CA ALA A 22 -56.64 -38.01 -15.16
C ALA A 22 -55.24 -38.18 -14.56
N TYR A 23 -54.30 -37.42 -15.11
CA TYR A 23 -53.08 -37.10 -14.36
C TYR A 23 -53.58 -36.39 -13.12
N LEU A 24 -53.67 -37.14 -12.02
CA LEU A 24 -53.75 -36.59 -10.69
C LEU A 24 -52.42 -35.81 -10.57
N GLU A 25 -52.43 -34.52 -10.92
CA GLU A 25 -51.44 -33.60 -10.40
C GLU A 25 -51.48 -33.79 -8.91
N ASP A 26 -50.43 -34.43 -8.37
CA ASP A 26 -50.18 -34.50 -6.94
C ASP A 26 -50.02 -33.04 -6.46
N GLU A 27 -51.15 -32.39 -6.20
CA GLU A 27 -51.17 -31.10 -5.51
C GLU A 27 -50.44 -31.33 -4.19
N ILE A 28 -49.19 -30.81 -4.11
CA ILE A 28 -48.37 -30.83 -2.92
C ILE A 28 -49.12 -30.05 -1.84
N ASN A 29 -49.91 -30.77 -1.04
CA ASN A 29 -50.67 -30.17 0.04
C ASN A 29 -49.73 -29.72 1.18
N LEU A 30 -49.39 -28.42 1.19
CA LEU A 30 -48.52 -27.80 2.21
C LEU A 30 -49.00 -28.10 3.64
N ILE A 31 -50.33 -28.38 3.84
CA ILE A 31 -50.89 -28.68 5.13
C ILE A 31 -50.36 -30.01 5.65
N ASP A 32 -50.14 -31.02 4.81
CA ASP A 32 -49.61 -32.32 5.21
C ASP A 32 -48.17 -32.19 5.76
N TYR A 33 -47.38 -31.29 5.20
CA TYR A 33 -46.04 -31.01 5.75
C TYR A 33 -46.12 -30.37 7.14
N PHE A 34 -47.06 -29.44 7.36
CA PHE A 34 -47.27 -28.86 8.69
C PHE A 34 -47.72 -29.91 9.73
N VAL A 35 -48.57 -30.83 9.36
CA VAL A 35 -48.98 -31.92 10.26
C VAL A 35 -47.82 -32.82 10.63
N VAL A 36 -46.93 -33.16 9.66
CA VAL A 36 -45.69 -33.93 9.92
C VAL A 36 -44.76 -33.16 10.83
N LEU A 37 -44.53 -31.89 10.64
CA LEU A 37 -43.71 -31.04 11.47
C LEU A 37 -44.26 -30.98 12.91
N TRP A 38 -45.57 -30.80 13.05
CA TRP A 38 -46.24 -30.77 14.37
C TRP A 38 -46.15 -32.10 15.10
N LYS A 39 -46.33 -33.21 14.41
CA LYS A 39 -46.23 -34.57 14.95
C LYS A 39 -44.76 -34.88 15.44
N ARG A 40 -43.76 -34.33 14.72
CA ARG A 40 -42.32 -34.58 15.01
C ARG A 40 -41.64 -33.39 15.71
N LYS A 41 -42.40 -32.45 16.29
CA LYS A 41 -41.86 -31.24 16.93
C LYS A 41 -40.79 -31.50 17.98
N THR A 42 -40.93 -32.56 18.81
CA THR A 42 -39.96 -32.96 19.84
C THR A 42 -38.65 -33.43 19.21
N PHE A 43 -38.71 -34.20 18.13
CA PHE A 43 -37.51 -34.66 17.41
C PHE A 43 -36.80 -33.46 16.77
N ILE A 44 -37.52 -32.58 16.06
CA ILE A 44 -36.96 -31.38 15.45
C ILE A 44 -36.33 -30.49 16.51
N PHE A 45 -37.03 -30.25 17.62
CA PHE A 45 -36.51 -29.44 18.71
C PHE A 45 -35.22 -30.03 19.29
N LEU A 46 -35.17 -31.31 19.56
CA LEU A 46 -34.02 -31.97 20.18
C LEU A 46 -32.80 -31.99 19.25
N VAL A 47 -33.00 -32.33 17.97
CA VAL A 47 -31.93 -32.34 16.95
C VAL A 47 -31.42 -30.95 16.63
N THR A 48 -32.22 -29.90 16.80
CA THR A 48 -31.81 -28.50 16.57
C THR A 48 -31.12 -27.92 17.81
N VAL A 49 -31.71 -28.05 18.98
CA VAL A 49 -31.24 -27.39 20.21
C VAL A 49 -29.97 -28.01 20.75
N LEU A 50 -29.88 -29.36 20.75
CA LEU A 50 -28.75 -30.04 21.38
C LEU A 50 -27.40 -29.73 20.73
N PRO A 51 -27.22 -29.82 19.39
CA PRO A 51 -25.97 -29.42 18.76
C PRO A 51 -25.68 -27.93 18.95
N THR A 52 -26.71 -27.08 18.86
CA THR A 52 -26.57 -25.62 19.06
C THR A 52 -26.04 -25.30 20.45
N LEU A 53 -26.57 -25.98 21.46
CA LEU A 53 -26.19 -25.82 22.86
C LEU A 53 -24.76 -26.32 23.11
N ILE A 54 -24.40 -27.49 22.57
CA ILE A 54 -23.02 -28.03 22.65
C ILE A 54 -22.03 -27.03 22.02
N VAL A 55 -22.30 -26.55 20.81
CA VAL A 55 -21.44 -25.56 20.14
C VAL A 55 -21.41 -24.25 20.92
N GLY A 56 -22.56 -23.77 21.42
CA GLY A 56 -22.63 -22.57 22.25
C GLY A 56 -21.77 -22.69 23.52
N ILE A 57 -21.87 -23.79 24.26
CA ILE A 57 -21.07 -24.06 25.47
C ILE A 57 -19.59 -24.18 25.14
N THR A 58 -19.21 -24.94 24.11
CA THR A 58 -17.79 -25.09 23.72
C THR A 58 -17.15 -23.75 23.29
N LEU A 59 -17.89 -22.91 22.57
CA LEU A 59 -17.42 -21.56 22.20
C LEU A 59 -17.37 -20.63 23.43
N PHE A 60 -18.29 -20.76 24.37
CA PHE A 60 -18.31 -19.93 25.57
C PHE A 60 -17.17 -20.29 26.52
N LEU A 61 -16.97 -21.57 26.80
CA LEU A 61 -15.93 -22.07 27.71
C LEU A 61 -14.53 -22.08 27.09
N GLY A 62 -14.41 -22.11 25.75
CA GLY A 62 -13.13 -22.14 25.07
C GLY A 62 -12.25 -20.93 25.40
N PRO A 63 -10.92 -20.98 25.16
CA PRO A 63 -10.00 -19.89 25.42
C PRO A 63 -10.39 -18.65 24.58
N ARG A 64 -10.22 -17.47 25.16
CA ARG A 64 -10.45 -16.19 24.49
C ARG A 64 -9.17 -15.78 23.74
N ASP A 65 -9.36 -15.19 22.57
CA ASP A 65 -8.28 -14.48 21.88
C ASP A 65 -8.22 -13.04 22.42
N TYR A 66 -7.01 -12.53 22.56
CA TYR A 66 -6.72 -11.16 22.98
C TYR A 66 -6.02 -10.42 21.86
N LYS A 67 -6.29 -9.13 21.74
CA LYS A 67 -5.62 -8.24 20.80
C LYS A 67 -4.91 -7.12 21.57
N ILE A 68 -3.66 -6.86 21.20
CA ILE A 68 -2.93 -5.64 21.56
C ILE A 68 -2.68 -4.85 20.29
N THR A 69 -2.85 -3.54 20.35
CA THR A 69 -2.53 -2.63 19.25
C THR A 69 -1.59 -1.55 19.77
N TYR A 70 -0.46 -1.39 19.07
CA TYR A 70 0.49 -0.30 19.26
C TYR A 70 0.33 0.66 18.08
N THR A 71 0.21 1.96 18.36
CA THR A 71 0.07 3.00 17.35
C THR A 71 1.30 3.89 17.38
N TYR A 72 1.96 4.07 16.24
CA TYR A 72 3.16 4.89 16.08
C TYR A 72 2.86 6.09 15.20
N ASN A 73 3.36 7.27 15.61
CA ASN A 73 3.38 8.44 14.74
C ASN A 73 4.55 8.29 13.76
N VAL A 74 4.28 8.41 12.47
CA VAL A 74 5.28 8.20 11.42
C VAL A 74 5.37 9.39 10.46
N ASN A 75 4.93 10.57 10.90
CA ASN A 75 4.96 11.79 10.08
C ASN A 75 6.35 12.08 9.54
N ASP A 76 7.38 11.95 10.39
CA ASP A 76 8.77 12.23 10.02
C ASP A 76 9.46 11.08 9.26
N TRP A 77 8.76 9.95 9.11
CA TRP A 77 9.31 8.81 8.35
C TRP A 77 9.13 8.95 6.85
N ASN A 78 8.36 9.95 6.39
CA ASN A 78 8.06 10.21 4.98
C ASN A 78 7.54 8.96 4.25
N LEU A 79 6.57 8.29 4.87
CA LEU A 79 5.99 7.05 4.37
C LEU A 79 4.95 7.35 3.29
N THR A 80 5.36 7.31 2.05
CA THR A 80 4.43 7.16 0.92
C THR A 80 3.81 5.76 0.94
N GLU A 81 2.70 5.55 0.24
CA GLU A 81 2.08 4.22 0.08
C GLU A 81 3.10 3.15 -0.33
N LYS A 82 3.97 3.48 -1.29
CA LYS A 82 5.03 2.58 -1.76
C LYS A 82 6.02 2.23 -0.65
N ASN A 83 6.48 3.21 0.12
CA ASN A 83 7.46 3.00 1.18
C ASN A 83 6.83 2.22 2.35
N CYS A 84 5.55 2.43 2.61
CA CYS A 84 4.80 1.67 3.60
C CYS A 84 4.71 0.18 3.23
N ASN A 85 4.41 -0.13 1.97
CA ASN A 85 4.40 -1.51 1.48
C ASN A 85 5.78 -2.16 1.56
N ILE A 86 6.86 -1.43 1.28
CA ILE A 86 8.23 -1.92 1.42
C ILE A 86 8.54 -2.22 2.89
N LEU A 87 8.18 -1.32 3.82
CA LEU A 87 8.34 -1.55 5.26
C LEU A 87 7.61 -2.83 5.71
N ILE A 88 6.34 -2.97 5.33
CA ILE A 88 5.52 -4.13 5.68
C ILE A 88 6.14 -5.42 5.13
N ASN A 89 6.53 -5.43 3.86
CA ASN A 89 7.15 -6.60 3.24
C ASN A 89 8.50 -6.96 3.91
N ARG A 90 9.31 -5.97 4.27
CA ARG A 90 10.58 -6.22 4.99
C ARG A 90 10.34 -6.73 6.40
N PHE A 91 9.32 -6.21 7.08
CA PHE A 91 8.99 -6.68 8.41
C PHE A 91 8.53 -8.15 8.41
N TYR A 92 7.80 -8.57 7.37
CA TYR A 92 7.41 -9.97 7.16
C TYR A 92 8.46 -10.82 6.44
N SER A 93 9.66 -10.29 6.17
CA SER A 93 10.72 -11.09 5.56
C SER A 93 11.16 -12.22 6.49
N GLU A 94 11.60 -13.33 5.90
CA GLU A 94 12.11 -14.49 6.64
C GLU A 94 13.21 -14.10 7.63
N GLU A 95 14.17 -13.25 7.19
CA GLU A 95 15.25 -12.75 8.06
C GLU A 95 14.74 -12.05 9.32
N ASN A 96 13.70 -11.21 9.20
CA ASN A 96 13.16 -10.50 10.35
C ASN A 96 12.27 -11.40 11.22
N LEU A 97 11.50 -12.29 10.61
CA LEU A 97 10.71 -13.28 11.35
C LEU A 97 11.60 -14.21 12.15
N ASP A 98 12.74 -14.63 11.61
CA ASP A 98 13.73 -15.45 12.35
C ASP A 98 14.30 -14.70 13.56
N LYS A 99 14.57 -13.40 13.46
CA LYS A 99 14.96 -12.57 14.61
C LYS A 99 13.90 -12.57 15.70
N ILE A 100 12.62 -12.44 15.31
CA ILE A 100 11.49 -12.49 16.25
C ILE A 100 11.38 -13.88 16.89
N ILE A 101 11.45 -14.94 16.08
CA ILE A 101 11.37 -16.33 16.52
C ILE A 101 12.46 -16.63 17.55
N ASN A 102 13.74 -16.27 17.26
CA ASN A 102 14.85 -16.48 18.14
C ASN A 102 14.67 -15.75 19.48
N LYS A 103 14.25 -14.48 19.46
CA LYS A 103 13.96 -13.73 20.70
C LYS A 103 12.81 -14.33 21.50
N LEU A 104 11.78 -14.86 20.85
CA LEU A 104 10.68 -15.56 21.53
C LEU A 104 11.16 -16.86 22.19
N GLN A 105 12.04 -17.61 21.54
CA GLN A 105 12.65 -18.82 22.10
C GLN A 105 13.56 -18.49 23.29
N GLU A 106 14.42 -17.48 23.18
CA GLU A 106 15.25 -16.98 24.29
C GLU A 106 14.40 -16.54 25.49
N GLY A 107 13.23 -15.97 25.24
CA GLY A 107 12.24 -15.58 26.26
C GLY A 107 11.39 -16.72 26.80
N GLY A 108 11.60 -17.98 26.38
CA GLY A 108 10.82 -19.15 26.80
C GLY A 108 9.42 -19.23 26.18
N LEU A 109 9.14 -18.44 25.14
CA LEU A 109 7.84 -18.35 24.47
C LEU A 109 7.76 -19.29 23.25
N ASN A 110 8.20 -20.54 23.40
CA ASN A 110 8.34 -21.51 22.31
C ASN A 110 7.05 -21.73 21.52
N LYS A 111 5.90 -21.74 22.19
CA LYS A 111 4.58 -21.90 21.57
C LYS A 111 4.29 -20.80 20.54
N TYR A 112 4.66 -19.55 20.84
CA TYR A 112 4.47 -18.41 19.93
C TYR A 112 5.54 -18.38 18.84
N ALA A 113 6.76 -18.80 19.15
CA ALA A 113 7.81 -18.98 18.16
C ALA A 113 7.40 -19.99 17.08
N GLU A 114 6.87 -21.15 17.48
CA GLU A 114 6.33 -22.15 16.56
C GLU A 114 5.12 -21.65 15.77
N LEU A 115 4.23 -20.87 16.41
CA LEU A 115 3.08 -20.26 15.73
C LEU A 115 3.53 -19.32 14.61
N ILE A 116 4.50 -18.43 14.88
CA ILE A 116 5.04 -17.51 13.86
C ILE A 116 5.77 -18.32 12.78
N LYS A 117 6.59 -19.29 13.13
CA LYS A 117 7.27 -20.16 12.17
C LYS A 117 6.30 -20.90 11.24
N LYS A 118 5.22 -21.47 11.80
CA LYS A 118 4.18 -22.17 11.02
C LYS A 118 3.38 -21.25 10.12
N THR A 119 3.12 -20.01 10.57
CA THR A 119 2.33 -19.02 9.82
C THR A 119 3.19 -18.18 8.88
N GLY A 120 4.50 -18.08 9.09
CA GLY A 120 5.42 -17.25 8.31
C GLY A 120 5.41 -17.56 6.82
N ASN A 121 5.22 -18.82 6.44
CA ASN A 121 5.11 -19.22 5.02
C ASN A 121 3.76 -18.85 4.37
N ASN A 122 2.77 -18.38 5.16
CA ASN A 122 1.47 -17.95 4.66
C ASN A 122 1.13 -16.57 5.23
N GLN A 123 1.33 -15.54 4.41
CA GLN A 123 1.13 -14.15 4.80
C GLN A 123 -0.28 -13.88 5.37
N ASN A 124 -1.32 -14.49 4.80
CA ASN A 124 -2.69 -14.33 5.29
C ASN A 124 -2.89 -14.95 6.68
N ALA A 125 -2.19 -16.05 6.97
CA ALA A 125 -2.23 -16.67 8.29
C ALA A 125 -1.43 -15.85 9.31
N LEU A 126 -0.26 -15.34 8.90
CA LEU A 126 0.57 -14.47 9.73
C LEU A 126 -0.14 -13.16 10.08
N MET A 127 -0.84 -12.53 9.14
CA MET A 127 -1.62 -11.31 9.37
C MET A 127 -2.78 -11.48 10.38
N LYS A 128 -3.21 -12.71 10.64
CA LYS A 128 -4.19 -12.98 11.71
C LYS A 128 -3.56 -12.95 13.10
N VAL A 129 -2.25 -13.16 13.21
CA VAL A 129 -1.49 -13.17 14.47
C VAL A 129 -0.77 -11.84 14.67
N LEU A 130 -0.17 -11.33 13.61
CA LEU A 130 0.61 -10.10 13.59
C LEU A 130 0.20 -9.30 12.36
N LYS A 131 -0.44 -8.15 12.56
CA LYS A 131 -0.88 -7.27 11.48
C LYS A 131 -0.23 -5.90 11.62
N ILE A 132 0.38 -5.44 10.55
CA ILE A 132 0.89 -4.07 10.43
C ILE A 132 0.10 -3.37 9.34
N GLU A 133 -0.49 -2.24 9.67
CA GLU A 133 -1.29 -1.48 8.71
C GLU A 133 -1.09 0.03 8.88
N PRO A 134 -1.02 0.76 7.77
CA PRO A 134 -1.07 2.21 7.81
C PRO A 134 -2.49 2.65 8.16
N VAL A 135 -2.60 3.60 9.07
CA VAL A 135 -3.86 4.24 9.42
C VAL A 135 -3.85 5.64 8.82
N PRO A 136 -4.80 5.96 7.95
CA PRO A 136 -4.93 7.31 7.42
C PRO A 136 -5.24 8.26 8.57
N ALA A 137 -4.62 9.45 8.55
CA ALA A 137 -4.99 10.49 9.48
C ALA A 137 -6.46 10.84 9.31
N TYR A 138 -7.14 11.06 10.43
CA TYR A 138 -8.47 11.63 10.39
C TYR A 138 -8.37 13.07 9.88
N ILE A 139 -8.73 13.29 8.64
CA ILE A 139 -8.91 14.62 8.08
C ILE A 139 -10.37 14.99 8.31
N ASP A 140 -10.60 16.06 9.04
CA ASP A 140 -11.95 16.64 9.16
C ASP A 140 -12.34 17.26 7.80
N LEU A 141 -12.96 16.43 6.98
CA LEU A 141 -13.34 16.75 5.61
C LEU A 141 -14.42 17.82 5.52
N SER A 142 -15.12 18.07 6.63
CA SER A 142 -16.16 19.11 6.68
C SER A 142 -15.58 20.52 6.51
N LYS A 143 -14.29 20.70 6.75
CA LYS A 143 -13.60 22.00 6.73
C LYS A 143 -12.79 22.28 5.47
N THR A 144 -12.52 21.27 4.64
CA THR A 144 -11.51 21.43 3.56
C THR A 144 -12.04 21.38 2.14
N THR A 145 -13.04 20.57 1.82
CA THR A 145 -13.63 20.54 0.46
C THR A 145 -14.85 19.60 0.40
N THR A 146 -15.80 19.92 -0.47
CA THR A 146 -16.95 19.08 -0.78
C THR A 146 -16.70 18.14 -1.97
N ASP A 147 -15.51 18.15 -2.55
CA ASP A 147 -15.13 17.37 -3.72
C ASP A 147 -14.65 15.96 -3.31
N PRO A 148 -15.41 14.88 -3.61
CA PRO A 148 -15.09 13.52 -3.19
C PRO A 148 -13.76 12.98 -3.78
N GLU A 149 -13.35 13.45 -4.97
CA GLU A 149 -12.12 13.00 -5.61
C GLU A 149 -10.88 13.58 -4.92
N LYS A 150 -10.93 14.87 -4.54
CA LYS A 150 -9.86 15.51 -3.77
C LYS A 150 -9.73 14.93 -2.37
N ILE A 151 -10.87 14.55 -1.77
CA ILE A 151 -10.92 13.85 -0.49
C ILE A 151 -10.20 12.50 -0.59
N THR A 152 -10.52 11.72 -1.60
CA THR A 152 -9.92 10.39 -1.82
C THR A 152 -8.42 10.49 -2.14
N GLN A 153 -7.99 11.52 -2.86
CA GLN A 153 -6.57 11.77 -3.14
C GLN A 153 -5.80 12.23 -1.89
N ALA A 154 -6.37 13.10 -1.07
CA ALA A 154 -5.75 13.55 0.17
C ALA A 154 -5.59 12.40 1.19
N GLN A 155 -6.56 11.50 1.27
CA GLN A 155 -6.49 10.32 2.13
C GLN A 155 -5.45 9.28 1.69
N LYS A 156 -5.11 9.24 0.39
CA LYS A 156 -4.12 8.29 -0.15
C LYS A 156 -2.67 8.73 0.03
N LEU A 157 -2.41 9.99 0.36
CA LEU A 157 -1.09 10.58 0.14
C LEU A 157 -0.07 10.34 1.25
N THR A 158 -0.45 10.13 2.52
CA THR A 158 0.53 9.84 3.60
C THR A 158 -0.12 9.10 4.76
N ALA A 159 0.44 7.94 5.11
CA ALA A 159 0.16 7.34 6.41
C ALA A 159 0.81 8.20 7.49
N GLN A 160 0.02 8.78 8.37
CA GLN A 160 0.52 9.53 9.53
C GLN A 160 0.73 8.62 10.74
N LEU A 161 0.03 7.49 10.77
CA LEU A 161 0.10 6.51 11.84
C LEU A 161 0.32 5.11 11.25
N ILE A 162 1.03 4.27 12.00
CA ILE A 162 1.12 2.82 11.75
C ILE A 162 0.59 2.11 12.98
N GLU A 163 -0.31 1.16 12.76
CA GLU A 163 -0.77 0.25 13.79
C GLU A 163 -0.11 -1.12 13.66
N VAL A 164 0.45 -1.60 14.77
CA VAL A 164 0.96 -2.94 14.94
C VAL A 164 0.01 -3.68 15.86
N SER A 165 -0.81 -4.56 15.29
CA SER A 165 -1.82 -5.35 16.01
C SER A 165 -1.35 -6.78 16.15
N ILE A 166 -1.39 -7.30 17.37
CA ILE A 166 -0.95 -8.65 17.73
C ILE A 166 -2.10 -9.39 18.37
N VAL A 167 -2.30 -10.65 17.98
CA VAL A 167 -3.37 -11.51 18.50
C VAL A 167 -2.79 -12.78 19.12
N GLY A 168 -3.25 -13.13 20.31
CA GLY A 168 -2.84 -14.35 21.02
C GLY A 168 -3.87 -14.86 22.00
N LYS A 169 -3.63 -16.03 22.60
CA LYS A 169 -4.65 -16.75 23.40
C LYS A 169 -4.44 -16.63 24.91
N ASP A 170 -3.23 -16.65 25.39
CA ASP A 170 -2.91 -16.58 26.81
C ASP A 170 -2.55 -15.14 27.20
N LYS A 171 -3.29 -14.54 28.13
CA LYS A 171 -3.11 -13.12 28.47
C LYS A 171 -1.69 -12.80 28.95
N ASN A 172 -1.07 -13.68 29.76
CA ASN A 172 0.22 -13.39 30.36
C ASN A 172 1.38 -13.65 29.40
N GLU A 173 1.42 -14.82 28.75
CA GLU A 173 2.42 -15.13 27.72
C GLU A 173 2.27 -14.22 26.49
N PHE A 174 1.03 -13.94 26.13
CA PHE A 174 0.70 -13.03 25.03
C PHE A 174 1.28 -11.62 25.22
N SER A 175 1.20 -11.09 26.44
CA SER A 175 1.78 -9.77 26.75
C SER A 175 3.29 -9.76 26.54
N LYS A 176 3.99 -10.84 26.92
CA LYS A 176 5.43 -10.98 26.69
C LYS A 176 5.77 -11.10 25.20
N MET A 177 4.99 -11.90 24.45
CA MET A 177 5.12 -11.99 22.99
C MET A 177 4.95 -10.61 22.34
N ALA A 178 3.92 -9.88 22.74
CA ALA A 178 3.64 -8.55 22.20
C ALA A 178 4.78 -7.56 22.45
N LEU A 179 5.42 -7.62 23.62
CA LEU A 179 6.60 -6.81 23.92
C LEU A 179 7.80 -7.17 23.04
N VAL A 180 8.05 -8.45 22.78
CA VAL A 180 9.14 -8.88 21.88
C VAL A 180 8.91 -8.35 20.45
N ILE A 181 7.67 -8.43 19.94
CA ILE A 181 7.33 -7.94 18.61
C ILE A 181 7.42 -6.41 18.56
N LYS A 182 6.91 -5.72 19.59
CA LYS A 182 7.03 -4.27 19.76
C LYS A 182 8.49 -3.84 19.70
N ASP A 183 9.35 -4.44 20.54
CA ASP A 183 10.78 -4.13 20.60
C ASP A 183 11.49 -4.38 19.25
N ASN A 184 11.11 -5.44 18.55
CA ASN A 184 11.64 -5.70 17.22
C ASN A 184 11.16 -4.63 16.21
N PHE A 185 9.88 -4.26 16.22
CA PHE A 185 9.36 -3.22 15.33
C PHE A 185 10.05 -1.88 15.56
N GLU A 186 10.19 -1.45 16.81
CA GLU A 186 10.82 -0.19 17.19
C GLU A 186 12.31 -0.12 16.80
N LYS A 187 12.98 -1.26 16.72
CA LYS A 187 14.38 -1.33 16.29
C LYS A 187 14.54 -1.39 14.78
N GLU A 188 13.77 -2.23 14.12
CA GLU A 188 13.98 -2.56 12.70
C GLU A 188 13.24 -1.60 11.74
N ALA A 189 11.99 -1.23 12.05
CA ALA A 189 11.17 -0.44 11.14
C ALA A 189 11.76 0.93 10.79
N PRO A 190 12.30 1.70 11.75
CA PRO A 190 12.91 2.99 11.44
C PRO A 190 14.17 2.87 10.58
N ILE A 191 14.93 1.79 10.75
CA ILE A 191 16.13 1.51 9.96
C ILE A 191 15.74 1.15 8.53
N TYR A 192 14.75 0.28 8.34
CA TYR A 192 14.26 -0.11 7.01
C TYR A 192 13.76 1.09 6.20
N THR A 193 13.00 1.97 6.83
CA THR A 193 12.48 3.18 6.18
C THR A 193 13.60 4.17 5.85
N LEU A 194 14.59 4.30 6.71
CA LEU A 194 15.74 5.15 6.48
C LEU A 194 16.62 4.64 5.34
N GLU A 195 16.87 3.34 5.31
CA GLU A 195 17.64 2.69 4.24
C GLU A 195 16.97 2.90 2.88
N GLU A 196 15.63 2.72 2.78
CA GLU A 196 14.91 2.96 1.55
C GLU A 196 14.92 4.44 1.14
N GLN A 197 14.79 5.36 2.09
CA GLN A 197 14.90 6.79 1.83
C GLN A 197 16.30 7.17 1.31
N LEU A 198 17.35 6.62 1.90
CA LEU A 198 18.71 6.84 1.42
C LEU A 198 18.92 6.27 0.01
N ALA A 199 18.41 5.05 -0.26
CA ALA A 199 18.48 4.43 -1.56
C ALA A 199 17.70 5.23 -2.62
N ALA A 200 16.52 5.76 -2.26
CA ALA A 200 15.72 6.61 -3.14
C ALA A 200 16.44 7.93 -3.47
N ASN A 201 17.04 8.57 -2.47
CA ASN A 201 17.81 9.79 -2.65
C ASN A 201 19.07 9.55 -3.51
N THR A 202 19.76 8.42 -3.33
CA THR A 202 20.90 8.02 -4.16
C THR A 202 20.49 7.90 -5.63
N ARG A 203 19.37 7.25 -5.92
CA ARG A 203 18.82 7.16 -7.28
C ARG A 203 18.48 8.54 -7.85
N LEU A 204 17.81 9.38 -7.06
CA LEU A 204 17.43 10.75 -7.47
C LEU A 204 18.66 11.59 -7.83
N TYR A 205 19.71 11.56 -7.01
CA TYR A 205 20.91 12.35 -7.28
C TYR A 205 21.67 11.86 -8.51
N ARG A 206 21.75 10.54 -8.74
CA ARG A 206 22.31 10.00 -9.99
C ARG A 206 21.54 10.47 -11.23
N THR A 207 20.20 10.46 -11.17
CA THR A 207 19.36 10.96 -12.26
C THR A 207 19.63 12.43 -12.50
N ARG A 208 19.63 13.27 -11.45
CA ARG A 208 19.91 14.72 -11.57
C ARG A 208 21.30 15.01 -12.14
N MET A 209 22.31 14.24 -11.75
CA MET A 209 23.64 14.37 -12.32
C MET A 209 23.66 14.05 -13.81
N GLY A 210 22.93 12.99 -14.24
CA GLY A 210 22.77 12.68 -15.66
C GLY A 210 22.06 13.77 -16.46
N ASP A 211 21.00 14.37 -15.88
CA ASP A 211 20.29 15.49 -16.48
C ASP A 211 21.21 16.70 -16.65
N ILE A 212 21.98 17.08 -15.61
CA ILE A 212 22.94 18.19 -15.65
C ILE A 212 24.03 17.92 -16.70
N GLU A 213 24.51 16.70 -16.82
CA GLU A 213 25.52 16.32 -17.81
C GLU A 213 24.99 16.47 -19.24
N SER A 214 23.74 16.04 -19.48
CA SER A 214 23.04 16.25 -20.75
C SER A 214 22.86 17.72 -21.07
N ASP A 215 22.44 18.53 -20.10
CA ASP A 215 22.28 19.97 -20.26
C ASP A 215 23.61 20.67 -20.57
N ARG A 216 24.69 20.31 -19.85
CA ARG A 216 26.04 20.83 -20.12
C ARG A 216 26.50 20.52 -21.54
N PHE A 217 26.23 19.32 -22.03
CA PHE A 217 26.54 18.92 -23.39
C PHE A 217 25.80 19.81 -24.40
N ASN A 218 24.49 19.99 -24.25
CA ASN A 218 23.67 20.83 -25.14
C ASN A 218 24.09 22.29 -25.10
N LEU A 219 24.30 22.86 -23.90
CA LEU A 219 24.81 24.23 -23.74
C LEU A 219 26.20 24.39 -24.36
N GLY A 220 27.06 23.39 -24.29
CA GLY A 220 28.38 23.39 -24.94
C GLY A 220 28.29 23.46 -26.47
N LEU A 221 27.35 22.70 -27.06
CA LEU A 221 27.10 22.78 -28.50
C LEU A 221 26.58 24.17 -28.93
N GLU A 222 25.63 24.71 -28.14
CA GLU A 222 25.08 26.05 -28.38
C GLU A 222 26.15 27.15 -28.24
N LEU A 223 26.99 27.07 -27.22
CA LEU A 223 28.11 27.97 -26.99
C LEU A 223 29.09 27.94 -28.16
N LYS A 224 29.43 26.74 -28.65
CA LYS A 224 30.30 26.61 -29.84
C LYS A 224 29.68 27.24 -31.05
N ALA A 225 28.40 26.97 -31.33
CA ALA A 225 27.67 27.55 -32.46
C ALA A 225 27.65 29.09 -32.39
N ASN A 226 27.41 29.66 -31.20
CA ASN A 226 27.42 31.11 -31.00
C ASN A 226 28.83 31.72 -31.17
N LYS A 227 29.89 31.05 -30.70
CA LYS A 227 31.29 31.49 -30.93
C LYS A 227 31.66 31.46 -32.40
N ASP A 228 31.27 30.40 -33.13
CA ASP A 228 31.47 30.31 -34.58
C ASP A 228 30.72 31.40 -35.34
N MET A 229 29.50 31.73 -34.92
CA MET A 229 28.68 32.79 -35.45
C MET A 229 29.31 34.16 -35.20
N LEU A 230 29.78 34.43 -34.00
CA LEU A 230 30.46 35.67 -33.63
C LEU A 230 31.69 35.91 -34.50
N GLU A 231 32.49 34.85 -34.73
CA GLU A 231 33.68 34.92 -35.58
C GLU A 231 33.33 35.28 -37.04
N LYS A 232 32.20 34.69 -37.56
CA LYS A 232 31.71 35.02 -38.91
C LYS A 232 31.24 36.48 -38.99
N LEU A 233 30.48 36.96 -38.00
CA LEU A 233 29.99 38.34 -37.94
C LEU A 233 31.14 39.35 -37.88
N LYS A 234 32.21 39.08 -37.12
CA LYS A 234 33.40 39.94 -37.01
C LYS A 234 34.21 40.00 -38.32
N LYS A 235 34.09 39.04 -39.23
CA LYS A 235 34.71 39.01 -40.54
C LYS A 235 33.96 39.83 -41.59
N ILE A 236 32.70 40.23 -41.35
CA ILE A 236 31.93 41.07 -42.23
C ILE A 236 32.47 42.49 -42.15
N LYS A 237 33.12 42.94 -43.19
CA LYS A 237 33.61 44.32 -43.28
C LYS A 237 32.40 45.28 -43.30
N PRO A 238 32.37 46.29 -42.40
CA PRO A 238 31.34 47.29 -42.51
C PRO A 238 31.49 47.96 -43.95
N ALA A 239 30.34 48.10 -44.65
CA ALA A 239 30.31 48.79 -45.91
C ALA A 239 30.92 50.15 -45.68
N SER A 240 31.83 50.61 -46.64
CA SER A 240 32.51 51.87 -46.51
C SER A 240 31.51 52.99 -46.26
N PRO A 241 31.86 54.02 -45.42
CA PRO A 241 30.93 55.09 -45.03
C PRO A 241 30.43 55.95 -46.15
N ASP A 242 30.99 55.83 -47.40
CA ASP A 242 30.64 56.63 -48.54
C ASP A 242 29.33 56.27 -49.29
N ASN A 243 28.69 55.11 -48.88
CA ASN A 243 27.36 54.79 -49.38
C ASN A 243 26.33 54.86 -48.23
N ALA A 244 25.90 56.10 -47.97
CA ALA A 244 24.79 56.44 -47.11
C ALA A 244 23.48 55.80 -47.60
N GLY A 245 23.28 54.52 -47.40
CA GLY A 245 22.05 53.79 -47.77
C GLY A 245 22.08 52.31 -47.63
N GLY A 246 23.25 51.70 -47.41
CA GLY A 246 23.37 50.23 -47.33
C GLY A 246 23.70 49.72 -45.95
N ASN A 247 22.80 49.77 -44.99
CA ASN A 247 22.87 48.95 -43.85
C ASN A 247 22.84 47.48 -44.33
N THR A 248 23.99 46.79 -44.31
CA THR A 248 24.04 45.37 -44.59
C THR A 248 23.30 44.70 -43.45
N VAL A 249 22.02 44.43 -43.67
CA VAL A 249 21.16 43.74 -42.72
C VAL A 249 21.27 42.26 -43.03
N LEU A 250 21.85 41.50 -42.12
CA LEU A 250 21.82 40.03 -42.19
C LEU A 250 20.57 39.52 -41.49
N GLN A 251 19.89 38.62 -42.20
CA GLN A 251 18.72 37.97 -41.64
C GLN A 251 19.17 36.83 -40.73
N PHE A 252 18.93 36.94 -39.43
CA PHE A 252 19.14 35.85 -38.48
C PHE A 252 17.79 35.37 -37.92
N ASN A 253 17.62 34.07 -37.90
CA ASN A 253 16.45 33.45 -37.32
C ASN A 253 16.70 33.32 -35.81
N VAL A 254 16.38 34.36 -35.06
CA VAL A 254 16.42 34.34 -33.57
C VAL A 254 15.00 34.17 -33.07
N GLY A 255 14.52 32.95 -33.05
CA GLY A 255 13.12 32.65 -32.65
C GLY A 255 12.12 32.97 -33.77
N ILE A 256 10.85 33.16 -33.39
CA ILE A 256 9.71 33.35 -34.32
C ILE A 256 9.72 34.73 -35.05
N GLN A 257 10.58 35.67 -34.66
CA GLN A 257 10.69 36.99 -35.27
C GLN A 257 12.01 37.12 -36.03
N VAL A 258 11.89 37.39 -37.35
CA VAL A 258 13.01 37.75 -38.22
C VAL A 258 13.22 39.24 -38.06
N GLU A 259 14.15 39.66 -37.22
CA GLU A 259 14.52 41.05 -37.07
C GLU A 259 15.77 41.36 -37.90
N TYR A 260 15.68 42.41 -38.71
CA TYR A 260 16.82 42.92 -39.48
C TYR A 260 17.58 43.93 -38.60
N LEU A 261 18.60 43.46 -37.89
CA LEU A 261 19.41 44.30 -37.02
C LEU A 261 20.74 44.67 -37.71
N PRO A 262 21.28 45.87 -37.51
CA PRO A 262 22.64 46.19 -37.89
C PRO A 262 23.66 45.19 -37.32
N VAL A 263 24.72 44.91 -38.08
CA VAL A 263 25.74 43.89 -37.69
C VAL A 263 26.31 44.12 -36.29
N SER A 264 26.49 45.40 -35.89
CA SER A 264 26.95 45.74 -34.54
C SER A 264 26.04 45.29 -33.44
N TYR A 265 24.69 45.38 -33.59
CA TYR A 265 23.72 44.90 -32.62
C TYR A 265 23.66 43.39 -32.61
N GLN A 266 23.84 42.72 -33.76
CA GLN A 266 23.91 41.27 -33.85
C GLN A 266 25.14 40.73 -33.11
N ILE A 267 26.29 41.36 -33.23
CA ILE A 267 27.51 41.04 -32.51
C ILE A 267 27.26 41.16 -30.99
N GLN A 268 26.67 42.27 -30.55
CA GLN A 268 26.37 42.48 -29.13
C GLN A 268 25.41 41.45 -28.57
N ALA A 269 24.37 41.09 -29.33
CA ALA A 269 23.40 40.06 -28.92
C ALA A 269 24.06 38.68 -28.78
N VAL A 270 24.91 38.29 -29.74
CA VAL A 270 25.64 37.02 -29.69
C VAL A 270 26.66 36.99 -28.56
N GLU A 271 27.39 38.09 -28.32
CA GLU A 271 28.32 38.21 -27.18
C GLU A 271 27.58 38.10 -25.86
N SER A 272 26.42 38.74 -25.69
CA SER A 272 25.59 38.62 -24.51
C SER A 272 25.10 37.17 -24.30
N ARG A 273 24.71 36.49 -25.39
CA ARG A 273 24.28 35.06 -25.30
C ARG A 273 25.44 34.16 -24.92
N ILE A 274 26.64 34.38 -25.43
CA ILE A 274 27.86 33.64 -25.05
C ILE A 274 28.11 33.76 -23.53
N VAL A 275 28.07 34.99 -22.97
CA VAL A 275 28.27 35.24 -21.55
C VAL A 275 27.20 34.52 -20.71
N GLU A 276 25.95 34.55 -21.16
CA GLU A 276 24.87 33.83 -20.48
C GLU A 276 25.09 32.31 -20.49
N LEU A 277 25.45 31.71 -21.63
CA LEU A 277 25.73 30.29 -21.77
C LEU A 277 26.93 29.86 -20.90
N GLU A 278 28.01 30.64 -20.87
CA GLU A 278 29.18 30.39 -20.02
C GLU A 278 28.79 30.40 -18.53
N LYS A 279 27.92 31.35 -18.11
CA LYS A 279 27.37 31.39 -16.75
C LYS A 279 26.51 30.17 -16.44
N GLN A 280 25.64 29.75 -17.36
CA GLN A 280 24.78 28.56 -17.16
C GLN A 280 25.63 27.28 -17.05
N ILE A 281 26.65 27.13 -17.90
CA ILE A 281 27.59 25.99 -17.83
C ILE A 281 28.33 26.01 -16.49
N GLY A 282 28.81 27.15 -16.00
CA GLY A 282 29.47 27.28 -14.71
C GLY A 282 28.54 26.92 -13.54
N THR A 283 27.28 27.36 -13.60
CA THR A 283 26.26 26.98 -12.58
C THR A 283 25.98 25.49 -12.60
N ASN A 284 25.85 24.87 -13.78
CA ASN A 284 25.66 23.43 -13.91
C ASN A 284 26.85 22.65 -13.39
N GLU A 285 28.07 23.14 -13.57
CA GLU A 285 29.28 22.52 -13.00
C GLU A 285 29.28 22.53 -11.45
N GLN A 286 28.91 23.67 -10.85
CA GLN A 286 28.77 23.77 -9.41
C GLN A 286 27.72 22.81 -8.87
N ASN A 287 26.55 22.75 -9.52
CA ASN A 287 25.46 21.84 -9.17
C ASN A 287 25.89 20.37 -9.30
N TYR A 288 26.58 20.02 -10.38
CA TYR A 288 27.11 18.67 -10.60
C TYR A 288 28.03 18.23 -9.46
N ASN A 289 28.98 19.10 -9.10
CA ASN A 289 29.90 18.84 -8.00
C ASN A 289 29.18 18.72 -6.66
N TYR A 290 28.19 19.56 -6.40
CA TYR A 290 27.38 19.50 -5.19
C TYR A 290 26.60 18.18 -5.07
N TYR A 291 25.85 17.79 -6.13
CA TYR A 291 25.13 16.52 -6.14
C TYR A 291 26.06 15.31 -6.08
N GLY A 292 27.24 15.37 -6.69
CA GLY A 292 28.25 14.32 -6.58
C GLY A 292 28.74 14.12 -5.15
N ASN A 293 29.00 15.21 -4.43
CA ASN A 293 29.35 15.14 -3.00
C ASN A 293 28.23 14.58 -2.14
N LEU A 294 26.97 14.98 -2.40
CA LEU A 294 25.82 14.44 -1.69
C LEU A 294 25.60 12.97 -2.00
N LEU A 295 25.83 12.54 -3.23
CA LEU A 295 25.72 11.15 -3.66
C LEU A 295 26.73 10.28 -2.89
N ASP A 296 28.00 10.64 -2.90
CA ASP A 296 29.06 9.94 -2.17
C ASP A 296 28.73 9.83 -0.67
N LEU A 297 28.25 10.92 -0.08
CA LEU A 297 27.84 10.93 1.32
C LEU A 297 26.68 9.95 1.58
N LYS A 298 25.65 9.96 0.73
CA LYS A 298 24.49 9.05 0.88
C LYS A 298 24.86 7.59 0.66
N GLU A 299 25.76 7.31 -0.28
CA GLU A 299 26.28 5.95 -0.50
C GLU A 299 27.05 5.42 0.71
N LYS A 300 27.89 6.26 1.34
CA LYS A 300 28.57 5.91 2.59
C LYS A 300 27.59 5.63 3.72
N MET A 301 26.58 6.48 3.89
CA MET A 301 25.54 6.28 4.89
C MET A 301 24.73 4.99 4.65
N LEU A 302 24.39 4.73 3.38
CA LEU A 302 23.68 3.52 2.99
C LEU A 302 24.51 2.25 3.19
N ALA A 303 25.82 2.31 2.89
CA ALA A 303 26.74 1.21 3.12
C ALA A 303 26.80 0.82 4.60
N VAL A 304 26.84 1.81 5.51
CA VAL A 304 26.82 1.60 6.96
C VAL A 304 25.56 0.87 7.41
N LEU A 305 24.38 1.23 6.85
CA LEU A 305 23.10 0.56 7.22
C LEU A 305 23.00 -0.86 6.65
N LYS A 306 23.58 -1.10 5.47
CA LYS A 306 23.55 -2.41 4.80
C LYS A 306 24.59 -3.40 5.32
N ASP A 307 25.62 -2.91 5.98
CA ASP A 307 26.66 -3.78 6.51
C ASP A 307 26.15 -4.56 7.72
N LYS A 308 25.83 -5.83 7.50
CA LYS A 308 25.36 -6.77 8.54
C LYS A 308 26.41 -7.04 9.62
N THR A 309 27.69 -6.78 9.33
CA THR A 309 28.81 -6.95 10.27
C THR A 309 29.06 -5.70 11.11
N SER A 310 28.49 -4.56 10.70
CA SER A 310 28.64 -3.30 11.40
C SER A 310 27.91 -3.28 12.74
N SER A 311 28.42 -2.52 13.68
CA SER A 311 27.78 -2.27 14.99
C SER A 311 26.50 -1.44 14.89
N CYS A 312 26.07 -1.06 13.69
CA CYS A 312 24.93 -0.20 13.45
C CYS A 312 23.62 -1.00 13.42
N ARG A 313 23.08 -1.34 14.59
CA ARG A 313 21.80 -2.08 14.74
C ARG A 313 20.64 -1.21 15.24
N THR A 314 20.89 0.06 15.51
CA THR A 314 19.87 0.98 16.04
C THR A 314 20.04 2.38 15.45
N LEU A 315 18.95 3.15 15.38
CA LEU A 315 19.01 4.56 14.96
C LEU A 315 19.96 5.39 15.80
N LYS A 316 20.08 5.10 17.10
CA LYS A 316 21.02 5.81 17.99
C LYS A 316 22.48 5.60 17.58
N GLN A 317 22.83 4.36 17.22
CA GLN A 317 24.18 4.04 16.71
C GLN A 317 24.42 4.70 15.36
N PHE A 318 23.44 4.65 14.45
CA PHE A 318 23.53 5.34 13.17
C PHE A 318 23.71 6.86 13.33
N ARG A 319 22.95 7.47 14.23
CA ARG A 319 23.12 8.89 14.57
C ARG A 319 24.55 9.20 15.00
N SER A 320 25.14 8.38 15.87
CA SER A 320 26.53 8.57 16.33
C SER A 320 27.49 8.56 15.15
N ILE A 321 27.34 7.63 14.21
CA ILE A 321 28.18 7.54 13.01
C ILE A 321 28.01 8.79 12.13
N VAL A 322 26.79 9.29 11.94
CA VAL A 322 26.53 10.50 11.15
C VAL A 322 27.12 11.75 11.83
N VAL A 323 27.08 11.84 13.17
CA VAL A 323 27.76 12.89 13.94
C VAL A 323 29.29 12.86 13.71
N ASP A 324 29.89 11.68 13.71
CA ASP A 324 31.32 11.54 13.44
C ASP A 324 31.64 11.89 11.97
N MET A 325 30.78 11.57 11.02
CA MET A 325 30.92 12.03 9.64
C MET A 325 30.87 13.55 9.54
N ALA A 326 29.95 14.21 10.27
CA ALA A 326 29.87 15.67 10.30
C ALA A 326 31.08 16.34 10.89
N ARG A 327 31.68 15.74 11.94
CA ARG A 327 32.93 16.25 12.57
C ARG A 327 34.13 16.15 11.63
N LYS A 328 34.18 15.11 10.79
CA LYS A 328 35.29 14.85 9.87
C LYS A 328 35.09 15.53 8.50
N CYS A 329 33.98 16.23 8.32
CA CYS A 329 33.64 16.87 7.04
C CYS A 329 34.28 18.26 6.98
N ASP A 330 35.13 18.51 5.97
CA ASP A 330 35.81 19.80 5.78
C ASP A 330 34.94 20.81 5.02
N LYS A 331 34.00 20.33 4.21
CA LYS A 331 33.11 21.19 3.40
C LYS A 331 31.94 21.68 4.24
N GLN A 332 31.81 23.00 4.40
CA GLN A 332 30.79 23.61 5.27
C GLN A 332 29.36 23.24 4.81
N GLU A 333 29.07 23.26 3.51
CA GLU A 333 27.75 22.92 2.96
C GLU A 333 27.33 21.48 3.30
N LEU A 334 28.25 20.53 3.21
CA LEU A 334 27.97 19.14 3.57
C LEU A 334 27.84 18.96 5.08
N LYS A 335 28.58 19.72 5.88
CA LYS A 335 28.47 19.72 7.33
C LYS A 335 27.11 20.26 7.78
N ASP A 336 26.62 21.32 7.16
CA ASP A 336 25.29 21.88 7.43
C ASP A 336 24.19 20.90 7.04
N TYR A 337 24.36 20.24 5.89
CA TYR A 337 23.47 19.16 5.47
C TYR A 337 23.45 17.98 6.47
N LEU A 338 24.60 17.53 6.95
CA LEU A 338 24.70 16.46 7.95
C LEU A 338 24.06 16.87 9.29
N ASN A 339 24.26 18.12 9.72
CA ASN A 339 23.63 18.63 10.94
C ASN A 339 22.09 18.65 10.84
N PHE A 340 21.55 19.05 9.69
CA PHE A 340 20.12 18.95 9.42
C PHE A 340 19.64 17.48 9.44
N TYR A 341 20.43 16.59 8.84
CA TYR A 341 20.11 15.17 8.77
C TYR A 341 20.13 14.49 10.16
N ILE A 342 21.05 14.91 11.04
CA ILE A 342 21.11 14.46 12.44
C ILE A 342 19.79 14.81 13.17
N LYS A 343 19.27 16.02 12.98
CA LYS A 343 17.96 16.40 13.55
C LYS A 343 16.82 15.52 13.03
N THR A 344 16.83 15.20 11.73
CA THR A 344 15.84 14.28 11.15
C THR A 344 15.91 12.88 11.79
N ILE A 345 17.11 12.37 12.08
CA ILE A 345 17.29 11.10 12.79
C ILE A 345 16.80 11.22 14.24
N GLU A 346 17.04 12.32 14.92
CA GLU A 346 16.58 12.58 16.30
C GLU A 346 15.05 12.59 16.39
N ASN A 347 14.38 13.29 15.48
CA ASN A 347 12.92 13.28 15.39
C ASN A 347 12.40 11.85 15.18
N ARG A 348 13.02 11.12 14.26
CA ARG A 348 12.65 9.72 13.98
C ARG A 348 12.85 8.80 15.18
N ILE A 349 13.88 9.04 16.00
CA ILE A 349 14.07 8.32 17.27
C ILE A 349 12.92 8.62 18.25
N SER A 350 12.46 9.87 18.31
CA SER A 350 11.29 10.25 19.13
C SER A 350 10.03 9.55 18.67
N ASP A 351 9.81 9.46 17.36
CA ASP A 351 8.63 8.84 16.75
C ASP A 351 8.59 7.31 16.89
N THR A 352 9.67 6.67 17.29
CA THR A 352 9.68 5.22 17.54
C THR A 352 8.99 4.84 18.85
N VAL A 353 8.60 5.79 19.67
CA VAL A 353 7.81 5.54 20.88
C VAL A 353 6.33 5.49 20.50
N PRO A 354 5.58 4.43 20.88
CA PRO A 354 4.16 4.36 20.57
C PRO A 354 3.42 5.50 21.26
N THR A 355 2.43 6.06 20.57
CA THR A 355 1.58 7.15 21.09
C THR A 355 0.77 6.74 22.32
N THR A 356 0.53 5.44 22.49
CA THR A 356 -0.12 4.84 23.65
C THR A 356 0.91 4.17 24.55
N GLU A 357 1.25 4.78 25.67
CA GLU A 357 2.24 4.23 26.63
C GLU A 357 1.83 2.84 27.18
N THR A 358 0.54 2.63 27.41
CA THR A 358 0.00 1.35 27.89
C THR A 358 -1.09 0.85 26.96
N PRO A 359 -0.75 -0.01 25.98
CA PRO A 359 -1.73 -0.58 25.09
C PRO A 359 -2.72 -1.46 25.89
N GLN A 360 -4.01 -1.25 25.66
CA GLN A 360 -5.04 -2.08 26.29
C GLN A 360 -5.07 -3.46 25.64
N ILE A 361 -5.07 -4.49 26.50
CA ILE A 361 -5.32 -5.86 26.08
C ILE A 361 -6.84 -6.03 25.95
N CYS A 362 -7.33 -6.01 24.72
CA CYS A 362 -8.76 -6.16 24.44
C CYS A 362 -9.11 -7.62 24.13
N PRO A 363 -10.10 -8.22 24.82
CA PRO A 363 -10.60 -9.52 24.42
C PRO A 363 -11.34 -9.43 23.08
N ILE A 364 -11.02 -10.33 22.15
CA ILE A 364 -11.72 -10.40 20.88
C ILE A 364 -13.07 -11.11 21.10
N ALA A 365 -14.14 -10.51 20.56
CA ALA A 365 -15.46 -11.12 20.61
C ALA A 365 -15.45 -12.45 19.83
N LYS A 366 -15.78 -13.55 20.49
CA LYS A 366 -15.79 -14.89 19.88
C LYS A 366 -16.83 -15.06 18.78
N GLY A 367 -17.77 -14.13 18.68
CA GLY A 367 -18.92 -14.25 17.77
C GLY A 367 -19.80 -15.46 18.09
N THR A 368 -19.88 -15.84 19.36
CA THR A 368 -20.60 -17.05 19.86
C THR A 368 -22.03 -17.06 19.34
N VAL A 369 -22.76 -15.95 19.48
CA VAL A 369 -24.16 -15.82 19.02
C VAL A 369 -24.27 -16.07 17.51
N ARG A 370 -23.42 -15.44 16.70
CA ARG A 370 -23.44 -15.60 15.23
C ARG A 370 -23.12 -17.03 14.82
N LYS A 371 -22.11 -17.65 15.40
CA LYS A 371 -21.70 -19.03 15.10
C LYS A 371 -22.74 -20.04 15.54
N SER A 372 -23.32 -19.89 16.75
CA SER A 372 -24.40 -20.72 17.25
C SER A 372 -25.67 -20.56 16.42
N GLY A 373 -25.98 -19.33 15.94
CA GLY A 373 -27.11 -19.07 15.05
C GLY A 373 -26.98 -19.79 13.71
N VAL A 374 -25.77 -19.85 13.12
CA VAL A 374 -25.53 -20.62 11.88
C VAL A 374 -25.73 -22.11 12.13
N VAL A 375 -25.20 -22.65 13.23
CA VAL A 375 -25.37 -24.07 13.59
C VAL A 375 -26.84 -24.38 13.84
N PHE A 376 -27.59 -23.50 14.52
CA PHE A 376 -29.02 -23.60 14.70
C PHE A 376 -29.76 -23.70 13.37
N ALA A 377 -29.49 -22.79 12.44
CA ALA A 377 -30.16 -22.78 11.13
C ALA A 377 -29.89 -24.07 10.33
N ILE A 378 -28.63 -24.52 10.31
CA ILE A 378 -28.29 -25.78 9.61
C ILE A 378 -28.95 -26.97 10.28
N ALA A 379 -28.87 -27.09 11.62
CA ALA A 379 -29.45 -28.17 12.36
C ALA A 379 -30.98 -28.21 12.24
N PHE A 380 -31.63 -27.04 12.20
CA PHE A 380 -33.06 -26.91 11.96
C PHE A 380 -33.45 -27.44 10.57
N MET A 381 -32.76 -26.98 9.48
CA MET A 381 -33.02 -27.49 8.14
C MET A 381 -32.85 -28.99 8.03
N VAL A 382 -31.77 -29.53 8.59
CA VAL A 382 -31.50 -30.97 8.58
C VAL A 382 -32.58 -31.74 9.37
N SER A 383 -33.01 -31.23 10.54
CA SER A 383 -34.03 -31.86 11.35
C SER A 383 -35.40 -31.89 10.69
N VAL A 384 -35.78 -30.81 10.02
CA VAL A 384 -37.01 -30.73 9.24
C VAL A 384 -37.00 -31.74 8.08
N PHE A 385 -35.89 -31.74 7.33
CA PHE A 385 -35.72 -32.67 6.22
C PHE A 385 -35.74 -34.15 6.68
N ALA A 386 -35.07 -34.47 7.76
CA ALA A 386 -35.08 -35.80 8.35
C ALA A 386 -36.47 -36.21 8.85
N ALA A 387 -37.26 -35.28 9.42
CA ALA A 387 -38.62 -35.55 9.88
C ALA A 387 -39.55 -35.90 8.72
N ILE A 388 -39.45 -35.17 7.58
CA ILE A 388 -40.19 -35.42 6.36
C ILE A 388 -39.82 -36.78 5.75
N LEU A 389 -38.51 -37.06 5.61
CA LEU A 389 -38.06 -38.36 5.09
C LEU A 389 -38.52 -39.55 5.97
N GLN A 390 -38.45 -39.42 7.27
CA GLN A 390 -38.84 -40.49 8.21
C GLN A 390 -40.34 -40.78 8.10
N GLU A 391 -41.20 -39.78 7.88
CA GLU A 391 -42.63 -39.96 7.67
C GLU A 391 -42.92 -40.58 6.29
N GLY A 392 -42.21 -40.14 5.24
CA GLY A 392 -42.33 -40.71 3.88
C GLY A 392 -41.96 -42.20 3.85
N LEU A 393 -40.88 -42.59 4.53
CA LEU A 393 -40.44 -43.98 4.62
C LEU A 393 -41.39 -44.80 5.48
N GLY A 394 -42.00 -44.22 6.54
CA GLY A 394 -42.98 -44.87 7.41
C GLY A 394 -44.29 -45.21 6.64
N LYS A 395 -44.78 -44.28 5.80
CA LYS A 395 -45.97 -44.51 4.97
C LYS A 395 -45.75 -45.60 3.92
N ASN A 396 -44.55 -45.74 3.38
CA ASN A 396 -44.24 -46.79 2.42
C ASN A 396 -44.14 -48.20 3.06
N ARG A 397 -43.70 -48.31 4.30
CA ARG A 397 -43.64 -49.59 5.01
C ARG A 397 -45.05 -50.16 5.33
N THR A 398 -46.02 -49.32 5.65
CA THR A 398 -47.40 -49.72 5.92
C THR A 398 -48.22 -50.04 4.64
N ARG A 399 -47.70 -49.76 3.45
CA ARG A 399 -48.31 -50.17 2.18
C ARG A 399 -47.80 -51.51 1.62
N ILE A 400 -46.70 -52.05 2.21
CA ILE A 400 -46.07 -53.31 1.74
C ILE A 400 -46.35 -54.47 2.74
N SER A 401 -46.92 -54.22 3.92
CA SER A 401 -47.44 -55.23 4.84
C SER A 401 -48.98 -55.32 4.70
#